data_4384c7ed6e3f681defc2fb510227f8da
#
_entry.id   4384c7ed6e3f681defc2fb510227f8da
#
_cell.length_a   1.000
_cell.length_b   1.000
_cell.length_c   1.000
_cell.angle_alpha   90.00
_cell.angle_beta   90.00
_cell.angle_gamma   90.00
#
_symmetry.space_group_name_H-M   'P 1'
#
loop_
_entity.id
_entity.type
_entity.pdbx_description
1 polymer ?
#
loop_
_entity_poly.entity_id
_entity_poly.type
_entity_poly.pdbx_seq_one_letter_code
_entity_poly.pdbx_strand_id
1 'polypeptide(L)'
;MQLETTLTVDFNPNQVLEEDGKIFLISWGNYADKGYSAQMIEPQNGNKQTSLGVATNMAVGDDMVYFVNSETDYSNWPETSTNNTFFSYNIKTATVNSSSFLKNAPAELATSSVYMMSVDDEKGDIYIGVTFYSNSNGTMYRFDRNGNFIEKFDCGGQNPKTMVFID
;
A
#
# COMPACT_ATOMS: atom_id res chain seq x y z
N MET A 1 -20.95 -14.14 19.16
CA MET A 1 -20.75 -12.94 18.34
C MET A 1 -21.92 -12.85 17.40
N GLN A 2 -22.61 -11.72 17.36
CA GLN A 2 -23.76 -11.51 16.46
C GLN A 2 -23.27 -10.68 15.28
N LEU A 3 -23.59 -11.07 14.05
CA LEU A 3 -23.30 -10.29 12.84
C LEU A 3 -24.23 -9.06 12.85
N GLU A 4 -23.63 -7.86 12.83
CA GLU A 4 -24.40 -6.62 12.86
C GLU A 4 -24.75 -6.13 11.46
N THR A 5 -23.81 -6.24 10.52
CA THR A 5 -24.03 -5.83 9.13
C THR A 5 -23.11 -6.56 8.17
N THR A 6 -23.45 -6.53 6.89
CA THR A 6 -22.63 -7.04 5.79
C THR A 6 -22.49 -5.93 4.75
N LEU A 7 -21.26 -5.70 4.28
CA LEU A 7 -20.96 -4.75 3.23
C LEU A 7 -20.57 -5.49 1.95
N THR A 8 -21.12 -5.06 0.82
CA THR A 8 -20.63 -5.51 -0.48
C THR A 8 -19.46 -4.60 -0.88
N VAL A 9 -18.33 -5.19 -1.16
CA VAL A 9 -17.11 -4.51 -1.61
C VAL A 9 -16.64 -5.10 -2.94
N ASP A 10 -15.56 -4.54 -3.52
CA ASP A 10 -14.99 -5.07 -4.75
C ASP A 10 -14.43 -6.49 -4.55
N PHE A 11 -14.16 -7.18 -5.66
CA PHE A 11 -13.76 -8.59 -5.67
C PHE A 11 -12.41 -8.84 -4.99
N ASN A 12 -12.32 -9.93 -4.24
CA ASN A 12 -11.11 -10.39 -3.55
C ASN A 12 -10.52 -9.33 -2.62
N PRO A 13 -11.25 -8.90 -1.56
CA PRO A 13 -10.70 -8.02 -0.55
C PRO A 13 -9.49 -8.68 0.11
N ASN A 14 -8.36 -7.98 0.11
CA ASN A 14 -7.07 -8.53 0.53
C ASN A 14 -6.47 -7.80 1.73
N GLN A 15 -6.45 -6.47 1.69
CA GLN A 15 -5.90 -5.65 2.77
C GLN A 15 -6.98 -4.72 3.32
N VAL A 16 -7.13 -4.69 4.64
CA VAL A 16 -8.07 -3.82 5.35
C VAL A 16 -7.32 -3.10 6.45
N LEU A 17 -7.44 -1.79 6.50
CA LEU A 17 -6.92 -0.94 7.56
C LEU A 17 -8.03 -0.02 8.07
N GLU A 18 -7.93 0.41 9.31
CA GLU A 18 -8.84 1.38 9.92
C GLU A 18 -8.04 2.58 10.41
N GLU A 19 -8.56 3.77 10.17
CA GLU A 19 -8.02 5.02 10.69
C GLU A 19 -9.14 6.07 10.77
N ASP A 20 -9.20 6.76 11.89
CA ASP A 20 -10.18 7.83 12.15
C ASP A 20 -11.64 7.42 11.89
N GLY A 21 -12.00 6.17 12.28
CA GLY A 21 -13.33 5.60 12.10
C GLY A 21 -13.70 5.29 10.65
N LYS A 22 -12.75 5.31 9.73
CA LYS A 22 -12.90 4.94 8.32
C LYS A 22 -12.18 3.62 8.04
N ILE A 23 -12.73 2.83 7.16
CA ILE A 23 -12.14 1.57 6.71
C ILE A 23 -11.55 1.78 5.32
N PHE A 24 -10.29 1.45 5.17
CA PHE A 24 -9.58 1.45 3.90
C PHE A 24 -9.38 0.01 3.43
N LEU A 25 -9.67 -0.24 2.15
CA LEU A 25 -9.72 -1.58 1.60
C LEU A 25 -9.00 -1.62 0.25
N ILE A 26 -8.13 -2.61 0.09
CA ILE A 26 -7.63 -3.01 -1.24
C ILE A 26 -8.27 -4.33 -1.63
N SER A 27 -8.80 -4.36 -2.85
CA SER A 27 -9.34 -5.54 -3.51
C SER A 27 -8.51 -5.89 -4.74
N TRP A 28 -8.27 -7.19 -4.96
CA TRP A 28 -7.41 -7.67 -6.06
C TRP A 28 -8.15 -7.91 -7.37
N GLY A 29 -9.46 -7.65 -7.39
CA GLY A 29 -10.26 -7.90 -8.57
C GLY A 29 -10.62 -9.38 -8.75
N ASN A 30 -11.13 -9.72 -9.91
CA ASN A 30 -11.64 -11.08 -10.20
C ASN A 30 -10.74 -11.87 -11.16
N TYR A 31 -9.54 -11.37 -11.45
CA TYR A 31 -8.58 -11.94 -12.40
C TYR A 31 -9.12 -12.09 -13.85
N ALA A 32 -10.12 -11.29 -14.20
CA ALA A 32 -10.75 -11.26 -15.51
C ALA A 32 -10.95 -9.83 -16.01
N ASP A 33 -12.11 -9.23 -15.72
CA ASP A 33 -12.47 -7.88 -16.18
C ASP A 33 -12.39 -6.81 -15.07
N LYS A 34 -12.22 -7.21 -13.81
CA LYS A 34 -12.06 -6.33 -12.66
C LYS A 34 -10.64 -6.43 -12.12
N GLY A 35 -9.94 -5.31 -12.16
CA GLY A 35 -8.57 -5.20 -11.64
C GLY A 35 -8.52 -4.80 -10.17
N TYR A 36 -7.35 -4.39 -9.73
CA TYR A 36 -7.14 -3.87 -8.38
C TYR A 36 -7.93 -2.59 -8.13
N SER A 37 -8.38 -2.41 -6.90
CA SER A 37 -9.04 -1.18 -6.44
C SER A 37 -8.66 -0.82 -5.02
N ALA A 38 -8.65 0.48 -4.73
CA ALA A 38 -8.58 1.02 -3.38
C ALA A 38 -9.88 1.76 -3.07
N GLN A 39 -10.49 1.43 -1.93
CA GLN A 39 -11.76 1.98 -1.49
C GLN A 39 -11.67 2.49 -0.06
N MET A 40 -12.45 3.52 0.24
CA MET A 40 -12.73 3.96 1.61
C MET A 40 -14.21 3.71 1.91
N ILE A 41 -14.48 3.24 3.12
CA ILE A 41 -15.83 3.03 3.64
C ILE A 41 -15.97 3.89 4.90
N GLU A 42 -17.09 4.63 4.99
CA GLU A 42 -17.42 5.49 6.12
C GLU A 42 -18.59 4.89 6.91
N PRO A 43 -18.34 4.06 7.95
CA PRO A 43 -19.41 3.41 8.72
C PRO A 43 -20.37 4.42 9.35
N GLN A 44 -19.85 5.52 9.88
CA GLN A 44 -20.64 6.58 10.51
C GLN A 44 -21.48 7.40 9.53
N ASN A 45 -21.23 7.26 8.22
CA ASN A 45 -21.96 7.93 7.14
C ASN A 45 -22.76 6.92 6.31
N GLY A 46 -23.47 6.00 6.98
CA GLY A 46 -24.32 5.00 6.34
C GLY A 46 -23.56 4.01 5.45
N ASN A 47 -22.30 3.72 5.79
CA ASN A 47 -21.42 2.85 5.02
C ASN A 47 -21.13 3.36 3.60
N LYS A 48 -21.07 4.67 3.44
CA LYS A 48 -20.73 5.28 2.15
C LYS A 48 -19.38 4.76 1.67
N GLN A 49 -19.34 4.33 0.42
CA GLN A 49 -18.12 3.87 -0.24
C GLN A 49 -17.60 4.93 -1.20
N THR A 50 -16.30 5.13 -1.21
CA THR A 50 -15.61 6.08 -2.09
C THR A 50 -14.41 5.38 -2.73
N SER A 51 -14.32 5.41 -4.06
CA SER A 51 -13.12 4.92 -4.76
C SER A 51 -11.96 5.91 -4.55
N LEU A 52 -10.79 5.39 -4.18
CA LEU A 52 -9.56 6.16 -4.03
C LEU A 52 -8.58 5.95 -5.18
N GLY A 53 -8.87 5.01 -6.09
CA GLY A 53 -8.03 4.70 -7.25
C GLY A 53 -7.67 3.22 -7.35
N VAL A 54 -6.54 2.95 -8.00
CA VAL A 54 -6.00 1.60 -8.18
C VAL A 54 -4.75 1.46 -7.31
N ALA A 55 -4.71 0.43 -6.45
CA ALA A 55 -3.56 0.14 -5.61
C ALA A 55 -3.43 -1.35 -5.33
N THR A 56 -2.18 -1.79 -5.13
CA THR A 56 -1.84 -3.17 -4.80
C THR A 56 -1.44 -3.34 -3.34
N ASN A 57 -1.04 -2.24 -2.68
CA ASN A 57 -0.68 -2.22 -1.25
C ASN A 57 -0.93 -0.84 -0.66
N MET A 58 -1.14 -0.77 0.66
CA MET A 58 -1.32 0.48 1.38
C MET A 58 -0.74 0.40 2.80
N ALA A 59 -0.49 1.58 3.36
CA ALA A 59 -0.18 1.78 4.77
C ALA A 59 -0.89 3.05 5.27
N VAL A 60 -1.16 3.13 6.56
CA VAL A 60 -1.84 4.26 7.18
C VAL A 60 -1.00 4.79 8.34
N GLY A 61 -1.01 6.07 8.55
CA GLY A 61 -0.38 6.76 9.67
C GLY A 61 -0.44 8.27 9.51
N ASP A 62 -0.45 9.01 10.63
CA ASP A 62 -0.48 10.49 10.66
C ASP A 62 -1.62 11.11 9.82
N ASP A 63 -2.84 10.57 9.89
CA ASP A 63 -4.01 10.99 9.09
C ASP A 63 -3.82 10.85 7.57
N MET A 64 -2.85 10.07 7.14
CA MET A 64 -2.56 9.79 5.74
C MET A 64 -2.75 8.31 5.43
N VAL A 65 -3.24 8.03 4.25
CA VAL A 65 -3.14 6.69 3.65
C VAL A 65 -2.19 6.76 2.47
N TYR A 66 -1.16 5.94 2.51
CA TYR A 66 -0.15 5.83 1.47
C TYR A 66 -0.43 4.60 0.63
N PHE A 67 -0.40 4.75 -0.68
CA PHE A 67 -0.71 3.68 -1.63
C PHE A 67 0.44 3.46 -2.61
N VAL A 68 0.59 2.24 -3.04
CA VAL A 68 1.35 1.88 -4.23
C VAL A 68 0.48 1.07 -5.17
N ASN A 69 0.51 1.41 -6.46
CA ASN A 69 0.07 0.53 -7.52
C ASN A 69 1.30 -0.06 -8.20
N SER A 70 1.51 -1.36 -7.99
CA SER A 70 2.65 -2.12 -8.51
C SER A 70 2.16 -2.98 -9.67
N GLU A 71 2.36 -2.48 -10.89
CA GLU A 71 1.94 -3.17 -12.11
C GLU A 71 3.09 -4.02 -12.65
N THR A 72 2.85 -5.32 -12.79
CA THR A 72 3.83 -6.23 -13.40
C THR A 72 3.32 -6.72 -14.74
N ASP A 73 4.10 -6.49 -15.79
CA ASP A 73 3.87 -6.99 -17.13
C ASP A 73 4.49 -8.38 -17.29
N TYR A 74 3.67 -9.35 -17.64
CA TYR A 74 4.03 -10.76 -17.88
C TYR A 74 4.03 -11.11 -19.36
N SER A 75 3.87 -10.15 -20.27
CA SER A 75 3.73 -10.42 -21.71
C SER A 75 4.96 -11.11 -22.33
N ASN A 76 6.14 -10.91 -21.71
CA ASN A 76 7.41 -11.50 -22.19
C ASN A 76 7.92 -12.59 -21.25
N TRP A 77 7.04 -13.34 -20.60
CA TRP A 77 7.44 -14.41 -19.69
C TRP A 77 8.53 -15.32 -20.27
N PRO A 78 9.61 -15.70 -19.53
CA PRO A 78 9.82 -15.49 -18.09
C PRO A 78 10.36 -14.11 -17.66
N GLU A 79 10.70 -13.25 -18.58
CA GLU A 79 11.10 -11.88 -18.27
C GLU A 79 9.87 -11.06 -17.95
N THR A 80 9.90 -10.38 -16.80
CA THR A 80 8.83 -9.51 -16.33
C THR A 80 9.37 -8.13 -16.07
N SER A 81 8.52 -7.11 -16.23
CA SER A 81 8.83 -5.74 -15.84
C SER A 81 7.78 -5.23 -14.87
N THR A 82 8.22 -4.53 -13.83
CA THR A 82 7.34 -3.91 -12.82
C THR A 82 7.44 -2.40 -12.92
N ASN A 83 6.32 -1.72 -12.77
CA ASN A 83 6.25 -0.26 -12.68
C ASN A 83 5.41 0.12 -11.46
N ASN A 84 6.00 0.94 -10.56
CA ASN A 84 5.36 1.39 -9.34
C ASN A 84 4.93 2.84 -9.45
N THR A 85 3.66 3.11 -9.16
CA THR A 85 3.14 4.46 -8.94
C THR A 85 2.73 4.61 -7.48
N PHE A 86 3.16 5.70 -6.86
CA PHE A 86 2.89 6.01 -5.46
C PHE A 86 1.96 7.21 -5.39
N PHE A 87 0.94 7.15 -4.51
CA PHE A 87 0.02 8.24 -4.27
C PHE A 87 -0.48 8.20 -2.82
N SER A 88 -1.18 9.24 -2.39
CA SER A 88 -1.67 9.29 -1.01
C SER A 88 -3.07 9.89 -0.91
N TYR A 89 -3.73 9.63 0.20
CA TYR A 89 -5.00 10.23 0.57
C TYR A 89 -4.87 10.88 1.95
N ASN A 90 -5.25 12.15 2.04
CA ASN A 90 -5.31 12.84 3.32
C ASN A 90 -6.71 12.68 3.90
N ILE A 91 -6.80 12.06 5.09
CA ILE A 91 -8.06 11.70 5.73
C ILE A 91 -8.80 12.94 6.22
N LYS A 92 -8.09 13.96 6.73
CA LYS A 92 -8.69 15.19 7.26
C LYS A 92 -9.26 16.10 6.17
N THR A 93 -8.54 16.23 5.06
CA THR A 93 -8.98 17.08 3.95
C THR A 93 -9.83 16.34 2.92
N ALA A 94 -9.95 15.02 3.05
CA ALA A 94 -10.63 14.12 2.11
C ALA A 94 -10.10 14.29 0.66
N THR A 95 -8.79 14.37 0.49
CA THR A 95 -8.15 14.69 -0.79
C THR A 95 -7.18 13.60 -1.21
N VAL A 96 -7.35 13.08 -2.44
CA VAL A 96 -6.36 12.23 -3.09
C VAL A 96 -5.27 13.11 -3.70
N ASN A 97 -4.00 12.82 -3.37
CA ASN A 97 -2.84 13.39 -4.05
C ASN A 97 -2.25 12.33 -4.97
N SER A 98 -2.43 12.50 -6.28
CA SER A 98 -1.94 11.56 -7.31
C SER A 98 -0.43 11.65 -7.56
N SER A 99 0.25 12.68 -7.06
CA SER A 99 1.71 12.76 -7.13
C SER A 99 2.35 11.83 -6.11
N SER A 100 3.53 11.29 -6.46
CA SER A 100 4.31 10.49 -5.51
C SER A 100 4.58 11.27 -4.23
N PHE A 101 4.33 10.63 -3.10
CA PHE A 101 4.73 11.17 -1.79
C PHE A 101 6.23 10.95 -1.51
N LEU A 102 6.91 10.10 -2.29
CA LEU A 102 8.33 9.80 -2.11
C LEU A 102 9.21 10.88 -2.75
N LYS A 103 10.27 11.27 -2.04
CA LYS A 103 11.27 12.25 -2.46
C LYS A 103 12.66 11.61 -2.40
N ASN A 104 13.46 11.85 -3.43
CA ASN A 104 14.83 11.31 -3.54
C ASN A 104 14.88 9.78 -3.39
N ALA A 105 13.80 9.10 -3.78
CA ALA A 105 13.75 7.64 -3.74
C ALA A 105 14.82 7.04 -4.66
N PRO A 106 15.49 5.95 -4.23
CA PRO A 106 16.37 5.19 -5.12
C PRO A 106 15.64 4.74 -6.38
N ALA A 107 16.28 4.91 -7.54
CA ALA A 107 15.63 4.70 -8.85
C ALA A 107 15.09 3.27 -9.03
N GLU A 108 15.77 2.29 -8.46
CA GLU A 108 15.35 0.89 -8.53
C GLU A 108 14.01 0.62 -7.86
N LEU A 109 13.59 1.45 -6.88
CA LEU A 109 12.28 1.28 -6.23
C LEU A 109 11.11 1.44 -7.21
N ALA A 110 11.29 2.23 -8.26
CA ALA A 110 10.26 2.42 -9.28
C ALA A 110 9.93 1.14 -10.06
N THR A 111 10.85 0.17 -10.07
CA THR A 111 10.72 -1.08 -10.84
C THR A 111 10.86 -2.34 -9.98
N SER A 112 10.93 -2.19 -8.67
CA SER A 112 11.01 -3.32 -7.73
C SER A 112 9.62 -3.84 -7.36
N SER A 113 9.51 -5.15 -7.11
CA SER A 113 8.25 -5.74 -6.63
C SER A 113 7.98 -5.33 -5.18
N VAL A 114 7.11 -4.36 -4.97
CA VAL A 114 6.68 -3.95 -3.62
C VAL A 114 5.83 -5.05 -3.00
N TYR A 115 6.23 -5.52 -1.83
CA TYR A 115 5.60 -6.62 -1.13
C TYR A 115 4.86 -6.19 0.14
N MET A 116 5.31 -5.13 0.78
CA MET A 116 4.65 -4.55 1.95
C MET A 116 4.91 -3.04 2.05
N MET A 117 3.99 -2.37 2.74
CA MET A 117 4.18 -1.01 3.24
C MET A 117 3.74 -0.95 4.71
N SER A 118 4.40 -0.10 5.49
CA SER A 118 4.04 0.18 6.88
C SER A 118 4.44 1.62 7.25
N VAL A 119 3.79 2.18 8.25
CA VAL A 119 4.13 3.48 8.86
C VAL A 119 4.41 3.25 10.33
N ASP A 120 5.45 3.88 10.85
CA ASP A 120 5.75 3.95 12.27
C ASP A 120 4.85 5.02 12.91
N ASP A 121 3.91 4.60 13.76
CA ASP A 121 2.89 5.49 14.33
C ASP A 121 3.49 6.59 15.23
N GLU A 122 4.69 6.38 15.82
CA GLU A 122 5.33 7.40 16.65
C GLU A 122 6.10 8.45 15.83
N LYS A 123 6.88 7.99 14.84
CA LYS A 123 7.77 8.85 14.05
C LYS A 123 7.15 9.32 12.75
N GLY A 124 6.12 8.60 12.26
CA GLY A 124 5.54 8.79 10.94
C GLY A 124 6.44 8.31 9.82
N ASP A 125 7.52 7.58 10.11
CA ASP A 125 8.42 7.06 9.09
C ASP A 125 7.74 5.99 8.26
N ILE A 126 7.93 6.06 6.95
CA ILE A 126 7.30 5.17 5.98
C ILE A 126 8.30 4.09 5.57
N TYR A 127 7.89 2.84 5.64
CA TYR A 127 8.69 1.68 5.26
C TYR A 127 8.07 0.97 4.07
N ILE A 128 8.90 0.68 3.06
CA ILE A 128 8.50 -0.02 1.84
C ILE A 128 9.42 -1.23 1.66
N GLY A 129 8.86 -2.41 1.77
CA GLY A 129 9.57 -3.67 1.59
C GLY A 129 9.39 -4.20 0.17
N VAL A 130 10.50 -4.54 -0.48
CA VAL A 130 10.50 -5.17 -1.79
C VAL A 130 11.01 -6.60 -1.72
N THR A 131 10.55 -7.43 -2.63
CA THR A 131 10.98 -8.82 -2.77
C THR A 131 11.74 -9.01 -4.09
N PHE A 132 12.71 -9.91 -4.06
CA PHE A 132 13.37 -10.46 -5.25
C PHE A 132 13.03 -11.94 -5.42
N TYR A 133 11.95 -12.38 -4.75
CA TYR A 133 11.47 -13.76 -4.71
C TYR A 133 12.57 -14.74 -4.26
N SER A 134 12.94 -15.71 -5.10
CA SER A 134 13.91 -16.74 -4.73
C SER A 134 15.38 -16.35 -4.93
N ASN A 135 15.66 -15.14 -5.43
CA ASN A 135 17.01 -14.78 -5.86
C ASN A 135 17.88 -14.20 -4.74
N SER A 136 17.29 -13.42 -3.83
CA SER A 136 17.99 -12.78 -2.73
C SER A 136 17.05 -12.39 -1.60
N ASN A 137 17.62 -11.89 -0.49
CA ASN A 137 16.83 -11.26 0.56
C ASN A 137 16.09 -10.03 0.03
N GLY A 138 14.92 -9.74 0.60
CA GLY A 138 14.21 -8.50 0.37
C GLY A 138 14.97 -7.29 0.91
N THR A 139 14.66 -6.13 0.37
CA THR A 139 15.21 -4.85 0.83
C THR A 139 14.10 -4.00 1.43
N MET A 140 14.37 -3.38 2.56
CA MET A 140 13.51 -2.37 3.17
C MET A 140 14.03 -0.98 2.83
N TYR A 141 13.15 -0.11 2.37
CA TYR A 141 13.39 1.31 2.15
C TYR A 141 12.66 2.11 3.23
N ARG A 142 13.38 3.01 3.89
CA ARG A 142 12.83 3.90 4.91
C ARG A 142 12.83 5.33 4.43
N PHE A 143 11.71 5.99 4.63
CA PHE A 143 11.49 7.42 4.34
C PHE A 143 11.01 8.12 5.61
N ASP A 144 11.32 9.40 5.77
CA ASP A 144 10.74 10.18 6.85
C ASP A 144 9.24 10.47 6.59
N ARG A 145 8.54 11.03 7.57
CA ARG A 145 7.12 11.41 7.47
C ARG A 145 6.79 12.37 6.34
N ASN A 146 7.79 13.07 5.78
CA ASN A 146 7.64 13.96 4.65
C ASN A 146 7.96 13.28 3.31
N GLY A 147 8.25 12.00 3.34
CA GLY A 147 8.59 11.18 2.19
C GLY A 147 10.05 11.29 1.72
N ASN A 148 10.96 11.94 2.48
CA ASN A 148 12.37 11.99 2.11
C ASN A 148 13.04 10.65 2.40
N PHE A 149 13.82 10.15 1.44
CA PHE A 149 14.59 8.93 1.61
C PHE A 149 15.62 9.07 2.74
N ILE A 150 15.64 8.09 3.65
CA ILE A 150 16.60 8.03 4.76
C ILE A 150 17.65 6.96 4.47
N GLU A 151 17.23 5.71 4.29
CA GLU A 151 18.12 4.57 4.16
C GLU A 151 17.44 3.38 3.49
N LYS A 152 18.24 2.39 3.11
CA LYS A 152 17.76 1.05 2.76
C LYS A 152 18.63 -0.01 3.43
N PHE A 153 18.03 -1.14 3.77
CA PHE A 153 18.71 -2.25 4.42
C PHE A 153 18.15 -3.61 4.01
N ASP A 154 18.96 -4.64 4.18
CA ASP A 154 18.59 -6.03 3.94
C ASP A 154 17.60 -6.51 5.01
N CYS A 155 16.52 -7.16 4.62
CA CYS A 155 15.50 -7.68 5.53
C CYS A 155 15.91 -8.98 6.23
N GLY A 156 17.04 -9.60 5.87
CA GLY A 156 17.47 -10.89 6.39
C GLY A 156 16.64 -12.08 5.90
N GLY A 157 15.66 -11.86 5.03
CA GLY A 157 14.77 -12.86 4.45
C GLY A 157 14.19 -12.40 3.11
N GLN A 158 13.59 -13.33 2.36
CA GLN A 158 13.22 -13.07 0.96
C GLN A 158 11.98 -12.19 0.78
N ASN A 159 10.93 -12.43 1.58
CA ASN A 159 9.61 -11.84 1.39
C ASN A 159 9.18 -11.07 2.64
N PRO A 160 9.62 -9.81 2.83
CA PRO A 160 9.19 -9.00 3.96
C PRO A 160 7.68 -8.77 3.87
N LYS A 161 6.93 -9.30 4.81
CA LYS A 161 5.45 -9.27 4.76
C LYS A 161 4.84 -8.37 5.84
N THR A 162 5.49 -8.27 6.97
CA THR A 162 4.97 -7.53 8.12
C THR A 162 6.13 -6.88 8.86
N MET A 163 5.92 -5.67 9.35
CA MET A 163 6.82 -4.97 10.25
C MET A 163 6.09 -4.69 11.55
N VAL A 164 6.80 -4.80 12.66
CA VAL A 164 6.31 -4.43 13.99
C VAL A 164 7.27 -3.42 14.58
N PHE A 165 6.74 -2.31 15.05
CA PHE A 165 7.51 -1.30 15.77
C PHE A 165 7.45 -1.63 17.26
N ILE A 166 8.57 -1.50 17.95
CA ILE A 166 8.70 -1.74 19.39
C ILE A 166 9.16 -0.43 20.02
N ASP A 167 8.38 0.07 20.95
CA ASP A 167 8.62 1.29 21.72
C ASP A 167 9.61 1.01 22.87
#